data_7278e5cc65ceda2082cc3775ea921cb4
#
_entry.id   7278e5cc65ceda2082cc3775ea921cb4
#
_cell.length_a   1.000
_cell.length_b   1.000
_cell.length_c   1.000
_cell.angle_alpha   90.00
_cell.angle_beta   90.00
_cell.angle_gamma   90.00
#
_symmetry.space_group_name_H-M   'P 1'
#
loop_
_entity.id
_entity.type
_entity.pdbx_description
1 polymer ?
#
loop_
_entity_poly.entity_id
_entity_poly.type
_entity_poly.pdbx_seq_one_letter_code
_entity_poly.pdbx_strand_id
1 'polypeptide(L)'
;MPVVKKSSDETRLLKEVIRDLSCDDPDARRKALDAVMVFAWKPGWQPAEFISLGGVPALVGRLQEEDEKARVQAVSAVERLSELGAAPELVKEGALPLLERMAAADRYEPLRMIAERAVAKIRGRMKG
;
A
#
# COMPACT_ATOMS: atom_id res chain seq x y z
N MET A 1 30.40 0.31 8.38
CA MET A 1 30.43 -0.71 7.37
C MET A 1 29.23 -1.61 7.41
N PRO A 2 28.90 -2.21 8.51
CA PRO A 2 27.77 -3.15 8.54
C PRO A 2 26.46 -2.56 8.09
N VAL A 3 26.30 -1.25 8.24
CA VAL A 3 25.08 -0.55 7.90
C VAL A 3 24.72 -0.69 6.43
N VAL A 4 25.73 -0.61 5.56
CA VAL A 4 25.50 -0.70 4.12
C VAL A 4 24.94 -2.06 3.72
N LYS A 5 25.48 -3.11 4.33
CA LYS A 5 25.06 -4.45 4.03
C LYS A 5 23.60 -4.68 4.40
N LYS A 6 23.19 -4.16 5.55
CA LYS A 6 21.83 -4.30 6.02
C LYS A 6 20.85 -3.62 5.08
N SER A 7 21.19 -2.43 4.61
CA SER A 7 20.36 -1.71 3.65
C SER A 7 20.20 -2.46 2.35
N SER A 8 21.29 -3.09 1.88
CA SER A 8 21.24 -3.86 0.64
C SER A 8 20.30 -5.04 0.73
N ASP A 9 20.30 -5.73 1.86
CA ASP A 9 19.42 -6.88 2.06
C ASP A 9 17.96 -6.44 2.09
N GLU A 10 17.70 -5.34 2.77
CA GLU A 10 16.36 -4.78 2.85
C GLU A 10 15.86 -4.35 1.47
N THR A 11 16.73 -3.70 0.70
CA THR A 11 16.41 -3.25 -0.64
C THR A 11 16.06 -4.43 -1.55
N ARG A 12 16.83 -5.51 -1.47
CA ARG A 12 16.56 -6.68 -2.29
C ARG A 12 15.21 -7.31 -1.94
N LEU A 13 14.91 -7.43 -0.66
CA LEU A 13 13.64 -7.97 -0.22
C LEU A 13 12.49 -7.10 -0.70
N LEU A 14 12.67 -5.78 -0.58
CA LEU A 14 11.64 -4.84 -1.01
C LEU A 14 11.36 -4.94 -2.51
N LYS A 15 12.41 -5.12 -3.31
CA LYS A 15 12.24 -5.31 -4.76
C LYS A 15 11.43 -6.56 -5.07
N GLU A 16 11.70 -7.64 -4.35
CA GLU A 16 10.96 -8.89 -4.55
C GLU A 16 9.48 -8.72 -4.17
N VAL A 17 9.23 -8.04 -3.07
CA VAL A 17 7.86 -7.78 -2.62
C VAL A 17 7.11 -6.97 -3.68
N ILE A 18 7.73 -5.90 -4.17
CA ILE A 18 7.09 -5.05 -5.17
C ILE A 18 6.81 -5.82 -6.45
N ARG A 19 7.75 -6.65 -6.91
CA ARG A 19 7.52 -7.49 -8.07
C ARG A 19 6.32 -8.41 -7.86
N ASP A 20 6.25 -9.04 -6.69
CA ASP A 20 5.19 -9.99 -6.41
C ASP A 20 3.82 -9.33 -6.24
N LEU A 21 3.79 -8.05 -5.86
CA LEU A 21 2.52 -7.32 -5.80
C LEU A 21 1.80 -7.28 -7.14
N SER A 22 2.53 -7.36 -8.24
CA SER A 22 1.95 -7.26 -9.57
C SER A 22 2.01 -8.57 -10.35
N CYS A 23 2.37 -9.68 -9.72
CA CYS A 23 2.46 -10.95 -10.43
C CYS A 23 1.08 -11.56 -10.64
N ASP A 24 1.03 -12.61 -11.46
CA ASP A 24 -0.24 -13.25 -11.82
C ASP A 24 -0.77 -14.20 -10.76
N ASP A 25 0.08 -14.61 -9.83
CA ASP A 25 -0.29 -15.58 -8.79
C ASP A 25 -0.95 -14.87 -7.61
N PRO A 26 -2.25 -15.13 -7.36
CA PRO A 26 -2.95 -14.48 -6.25
C PRO A 26 -2.32 -14.77 -4.88
N ASP A 27 -1.78 -15.97 -4.70
CA ASP A 27 -1.15 -16.30 -3.42
C ASP A 27 0.12 -15.50 -3.21
N ALA A 28 0.92 -15.33 -4.26
CA ALA A 28 2.14 -14.52 -4.18
C ALA A 28 1.79 -13.06 -3.92
N ARG A 29 0.72 -12.55 -4.57
CA ARG A 29 0.29 -11.18 -4.33
C ARG A 29 -0.15 -10.97 -2.88
N ARG A 30 -0.85 -11.96 -2.32
CA ARG A 30 -1.30 -11.86 -0.93
C ARG A 30 -0.12 -11.86 0.03
N LYS A 31 0.86 -12.73 -0.21
CA LYS A 31 2.07 -12.75 0.62
C LYS A 31 2.82 -11.43 0.52
N ALA A 32 2.83 -10.84 -0.66
CA ALA A 32 3.48 -9.55 -0.85
C ALA A 32 2.75 -8.45 -0.08
N LEU A 33 1.42 -8.48 -0.06
CA LEU A 33 0.64 -7.54 0.75
C LEU A 33 0.96 -7.69 2.24
N ASP A 34 1.06 -8.93 2.71
CA ASP A 34 1.46 -9.18 4.10
C ASP A 34 2.83 -8.56 4.39
N ALA A 35 3.76 -8.71 3.46
CA ALA A 35 5.11 -8.15 3.63
C ALA A 35 5.08 -6.63 3.67
N VAL A 36 4.27 -5.99 2.82
CA VAL A 36 4.13 -4.54 2.83
C VAL A 36 3.62 -4.07 4.19
N MET A 37 2.66 -4.79 4.76
CA MET A 37 2.14 -4.45 6.09
C MET A 37 3.24 -4.55 7.16
N VAL A 38 4.08 -5.58 7.07
CA VAL A 38 5.18 -5.74 8.02
C VAL A 38 6.15 -4.55 7.90
N PHE A 39 6.53 -4.18 6.68
CA PHE A 39 7.40 -3.02 6.48
C PHE A 39 6.76 -1.74 6.99
N ALA A 40 5.53 -1.50 6.61
CA ALA A 40 4.86 -0.23 6.89
C ALA A 40 4.64 0.02 8.39
N TRP A 41 4.54 -1.04 9.18
CA TRP A 41 4.34 -0.92 10.62
C TRP A 41 5.62 -1.08 11.42
N LYS A 42 6.75 -1.29 10.74
CA LYS A 42 8.04 -1.39 11.40
C LYS A 42 8.45 0.00 11.91
N PRO A 43 8.86 0.09 13.19
CA PRO A 43 9.26 1.40 13.73
C PRO A 43 10.39 2.03 12.92
N GLY A 44 10.22 3.29 12.57
CA GLY A 44 11.25 4.05 11.85
C GLY A 44 11.32 3.79 10.35
N TRP A 45 10.51 2.89 9.83
CA TRP A 45 10.52 2.64 8.39
C TRP A 45 9.97 3.84 7.62
N GLN A 46 10.63 4.20 6.52
CA GLN A 46 10.23 5.30 5.66
C GLN A 46 9.91 4.78 4.27
N PRO A 47 8.88 5.31 3.60
CA PRO A 47 8.44 4.76 2.32
C PRO A 47 9.25 5.22 1.10
N ALA A 48 10.26 6.05 1.27
CA ALA A 48 10.98 6.65 0.15
C ALA A 48 11.49 5.61 -0.86
N GLU A 49 12.12 4.55 -0.36
CA GLU A 49 12.66 3.51 -1.24
C GLU A 49 11.54 2.71 -1.90
N PHE A 50 10.50 2.39 -1.16
CA PHE A 50 9.33 1.72 -1.70
C PHE A 50 8.74 2.53 -2.86
N ILE A 51 8.64 3.84 -2.67
CA ILE A 51 8.14 4.75 -3.72
C ILE A 51 9.07 4.72 -4.93
N SER A 52 10.37 4.88 -4.71
CA SER A 52 11.32 4.96 -5.81
C SER A 52 11.41 3.67 -6.62
N LEU A 53 11.12 2.55 -6.00
CA LEU A 53 11.14 1.24 -6.67
C LEU A 53 9.83 0.89 -7.36
N GLY A 54 8.86 1.80 -7.37
CA GLY A 54 7.59 1.56 -8.05
C GLY A 54 6.56 0.83 -7.20
N GLY A 55 6.70 0.89 -5.88
CA GLY A 55 5.78 0.19 -4.98
C GLY A 55 4.39 0.76 -4.94
N VAL A 56 4.25 2.09 -5.10
CA VAL A 56 2.93 2.72 -4.96
C VAL A 56 1.97 2.27 -6.06
N PRO A 57 2.32 2.33 -7.36
CA PRO A 57 1.38 1.84 -8.38
C PRO A 57 1.09 0.35 -8.22
N ALA A 58 2.07 -0.44 -7.82
CA ALA A 58 1.84 -1.88 -7.59
C ALA A 58 0.84 -2.11 -6.47
N LEU A 59 0.94 -1.34 -5.39
CA LEU A 59 0.01 -1.45 -4.26
C LEU A 59 -1.38 -0.94 -4.63
N VAL A 60 -1.46 0.20 -5.33
CA VAL A 60 -2.75 0.76 -5.74
C VAL A 60 -3.52 -0.24 -6.60
N GLY A 61 -2.81 -0.99 -7.45
CA GLY A 61 -3.43 -2.04 -8.24
C GLY A 61 -4.13 -3.10 -7.40
N ARG A 62 -3.66 -3.32 -6.17
CA ARG A 62 -4.25 -4.33 -5.28
C ARG A 62 -5.59 -3.88 -4.69
N LEU A 63 -5.94 -2.61 -4.82
CA LEU A 63 -7.26 -2.15 -4.40
C LEU A 63 -8.38 -2.79 -5.20
N GLN A 64 -8.06 -3.37 -6.35
CA GLN A 64 -9.05 -3.98 -7.23
C GLN A 64 -9.07 -5.51 -7.14
N GLU A 65 -8.45 -6.09 -6.13
CA GLU A 65 -8.46 -7.53 -5.92
C GLU A 65 -9.88 -8.04 -5.72
N GLU A 66 -10.16 -9.23 -6.22
CA GLU A 66 -11.47 -9.85 -6.04
C GLU A 66 -11.66 -10.35 -4.62
N ASP A 67 -10.60 -10.82 -4.00
CA ASP A 67 -10.65 -11.32 -2.63
C ASP A 67 -10.80 -10.17 -1.64
N GLU A 68 -11.81 -10.25 -0.79
CA GLU A 68 -12.07 -9.14 0.13
C GLU A 68 -10.97 -8.96 1.17
N LYS A 69 -10.34 -10.04 1.60
CA LYS A 69 -9.23 -9.92 2.55
C LYS A 69 -8.06 -9.16 1.93
N ALA A 70 -7.77 -9.45 0.65
CA ALA A 70 -6.72 -8.75 -0.05
C ALA A 70 -7.05 -7.26 -0.19
N ARG A 71 -8.32 -6.94 -0.47
CA ARG A 71 -8.73 -5.54 -0.55
C ARG A 71 -8.57 -4.82 0.78
N VAL A 72 -8.94 -5.49 1.88
CA VAL A 72 -8.76 -4.90 3.21
C VAL A 72 -7.29 -4.61 3.48
N GLN A 73 -6.42 -5.56 3.18
CA GLN A 73 -4.99 -5.36 3.37
C GLN A 73 -4.46 -4.21 2.51
N ALA A 74 -4.92 -4.13 1.26
CA ALA A 74 -4.47 -3.08 0.35
C ALA A 74 -4.90 -1.70 0.85
N VAL A 75 -6.16 -1.56 1.30
CA VAL A 75 -6.63 -0.29 1.84
C VAL A 75 -5.86 0.08 3.10
N SER A 76 -5.63 -0.89 3.98
CA SER A 76 -4.89 -0.64 5.22
C SER A 76 -3.46 -0.19 4.93
N ALA A 77 -2.81 -0.82 3.96
CA ALA A 77 -1.45 -0.44 3.56
C ALA A 77 -1.43 0.97 2.97
N VAL A 78 -2.41 1.29 2.12
CA VAL A 78 -2.53 2.63 1.52
C VAL A 78 -2.71 3.67 2.63
N GLU A 79 -3.59 3.39 3.57
CA GLU A 79 -3.82 4.30 4.68
C GLU A 79 -2.54 4.54 5.48
N ARG A 80 -1.82 3.46 5.79
CA ARG A 80 -0.58 3.57 6.55
C ARG A 80 0.48 4.37 5.79
N LEU A 81 0.63 4.11 4.50
CA LEU A 81 1.59 4.87 3.69
C LEU A 81 1.25 6.35 3.67
N SER A 82 -0.04 6.66 3.64
CA SER A 82 -0.49 8.06 3.73
C SER A 82 0.00 8.70 5.02
N GLU A 83 -0.11 7.97 6.13
CA GLU A 83 0.36 8.47 7.42
C GLU A 83 1.87 8.69 7.43
N LEU A 84 2.60 7.91 6.65
CA LEU A 84 4.05 8.02 6.56
C LEU A 84 4.54 9.06 5.55
N GLY A 85 3.62 9.78 4.92
CA GLY A 85 3.98 10.87 4.03
C GLY A 85 3.83 10.58 2.54
N ALA A 86 3.29 9.43 2.15
CA ALA A 86 3.18 9.05 0.75
C ALA A 86 1.87 9.50 0.09
N ALA A 87 1.08 10.34 0.74
CA ALA A 87 -0.20 10.79 0.18
C ALA A 87 -0.08 11.36 -1.23
N PRO A 88 0.91 12.24 -1.51
CA PRO A 88 1.01 12.78 -2.88
C PRO A 88 1.21 11.71 -3.94
N GLU A 89 2.04 10.71 -3.65
CA GLU A 89 2.28 9.62 -4.59
C GLU A 89 1.03 8.75 -4.77
N LEU A 90 0.30 8.52 -3.70
CA LEU A 90 -0.94 7.75 -3.76
C LEU A 90 -1.97 8.46 -4.64
N VAL A 91 -2.10 9.77 -4.49
CA VAL A 91 -3.02 10.56 -5.31
C VAL A 91 -2.60 10.51 -6.77
N LYS A 92 -1.31 10.68 -7.03
CA LYS A 92 -0.77 10.64 -8.38
C LYS A 92 -1.07 9.32 -9.08
N GLU A 93 -1.04 8.22 -8.34
CA GLU A 93 -1.27 6.90 -8.90
C GLU A 93 -2.75 6.50 -8.93
N GLY A 94 -3.64 7.42 -8.61
CA GLY A 94 -5.07 7.17 -8.77
C GLY A 94 -5.76 6.46 -7.63
N ALA A 95 -5.20 6.50 -6.42
CA ALA A 95 -5.81 5.81 -5.29
C ALA A 95 -7.17 6.38 -4.90
N LEU A 96 -7.34 7.71 -4.98
CA LEU A 96 -8.57 8.33 -4.48
C LEU A 96 -9.83 7.87 -5.20
N PRO A 97 -9.90 7.87 -6.54
CA PRO A 97 -11.14 7.40 -7.19
C PRO A 97 -11.46 5.95 -6.85
N LEU A 98 -10.46 5.10 -6.73
CA LEU A 98 -10.68 3.70 -6.37
C LEU A 98 -11.22 3.56 -4.95
N LEU A 99 -10.61 4.29 -4.02
CA LEU A 99 -11.05 4.26 -2.62
C LEU A 99 -12.44 4.83 -2.47
N GLU A 100 -12.77 5.89 -3.21
CA GLU A 100 -14.09 6.49 -3.16
C GLU A 100 -15.16 5.53 -3.67
N ARG A 101 -14.86 4.79 -4.72
CA ARG A 101 -15.78 3.77 -5.21
C ARG A 101 -15.98 2.66 -4.19
N MET A 102 -14.89 2.24 -3.54
CA MET A 102 -14.96 1.22 -2.51
C MET A 102 -15.78 1.70 -1.32
N ALA A 103 -15.60 2.96 -0.93
CA ALA A 103 -16.35 3.53 0.18
C ALA A 103 -17.85 3.59 -0.13
N ALA A 104 -18.20 3.81 -1.40
CA ALA A 104 -19.59 3.94 -1.81
C ALA A 104 -20.28 2.60 -2.04
N ALA A 105 -19.54 1.59 -2.52
CA ALA A 105 -20.20 0.43 -3.12
C ALA A 105 -19.53 -0.92 -2.89
N ASP A 106 -18.48 -1.01 -2.07
CA ASP A 106 -17.86 -2.32 -1.87
C ASP A 106 -18.85 -3.28 -1.23
N ARG A 107 -18.85 -4.52 -1.70
CA ARG A 107 -19.77 -5.54 -1.21
C ARG A 107 -19.54 -5.89 0.26
N TYR A 108 -18.30 -5.76 0.71
CA TYR A 108 -17.96 -6.03 2.10
C TYR A 108 -18.12 -4.74 2.91
N GLU A 109 -19.21 -4.67 3.65
CA GLU A 109 -19.58 -3.44 4.36
C GLU A 109 -18.47 -2.86 5.23
N PRO A 110 -17.76 -3.65 6.04
CA PRO A 110 -16.67 -3.08 6.84
C PRO A 110 -15.60 -2.38 6.01
N LEU A 111 -15.39 -2.85 4.77
CA LEU A 111 -14.39 -2.24 3.90
C LEU A 111 -14.81 -0.85 3.46
N ARG A 112 -16.11 -0.60 3.31
CA ARG A 112 -16.59 0.74 2.96
C ARG A 112 -16.13 1.76 3.98
N MET A 113 -16.21 1.41 5.27
CA MET A 113 -15.79 2.31 6.35
C MET A 113 -14.28 2.53 6.35
N ILE A 114 -13.52 1.47 6.12
CA ILE A 114 -12.07 1.56 6.08
C ILE A 114 -11.61 2.41 4.91
N ALA A 115 -12.26 2.23 3.75
CA ALA A 115 -11.94 3.02 2.56
C ALA A 115 -12.27 4.50 2.77
N GLU A 116 -13.41 4.78 3.40
CA GLU A 116 -13.80 6.16 3.70
C GLU A 116 -12.76 6.83 4.60
N ARG A 117 -12.29 6.09 5.60
CA ARG A 117 -11.26 6.61 6.50
C ARG A 117 -9.94 6.87 5.75
N ALA A 118 -9.58 5.97 4.84
CA ALA A 118 -8.37 6.15 4.05
C ALA A 118 -8.46 7.40 3.16
N VAL A 119 -9.63 7.62 2.55
CA VAL A 119 -9.86 8.82 1.74
C VAL A 119 -9.67 10.08 2.59
N ALA A 120 -10.27 10.08 3.78
CA ALA A 120 -10.17 11.25 4.67
C ALA A 120 -8.72 11.52 5.06
N LYS A 121 -7.95 10.48 5.34
CA LYS A 121 -6.54 10.65 5.72
C LYS A 121 -5.71 11.18 4.57
N ILE A 122 -5.91 10.65 3.37
CA ILE A 122 -5.16 11.11 2.20
C ILE A 122 -5.48 12.59 1.94
N ARG A 123 -6.75 12.95 1.96
CA ARG A 123 -7.16 14.34 1.72
C ARG A 123 -6.62 15.27 2.78
N GLY A 124 -6.63 14.84 4.04
CA GLY A 124 -6.08 15.63 5.12
C GLY A 124 -4.61 15.91 4.96
N ARG A 125 -3.85 14.91 4.49
CA ARG A 125 -2.42 15.09 4.25
C ARG A 125 -2.13 15.99 3.07
N MET A 126 -3.04 16.00 2.07
CA MET A 126 -2.84 16.83 0.88
C MET A 126 -3.14 18.30 1.14
N LYS A 127 -3.91 18.61 2.16
CA LYS A 127 -4.22 20.00 2.51
C LYS A 127 -3.04 20.72 3.15
N GLY A 128 -2.21 19.98 3.84
CA GLY A 128 -1.06 20.56 4.51
C GLY A 128 -0.05 21.09 3.56
#